data_e4ef4b3252a0fa0dd336deed9006bfa5
#
_entry.id   e4ef4b3252a0fa0dd336deed9006bfa5
#
_cell.length_a   1.000
_cell.length_b   1.000
_cell.length_c   1.000
_cell.angle_alpha   90.00
_cell.angle_beta   90.00
_cell.angle_gamma   90.00
#
_symmetry.space_group_name_H-M   'P 1'
#
loop_
_entity.id
_entity.type
_entity.pdbx_description
1 polymer ?
#
loop_
_entity_poly.entity_id
_entity_poly.type
_entity_poly.pdbx_seq_one_letter_code
_entity_poly.pdbx_strand_id
1 'polypeptide(L)'
;MLPVKAMPRDELRDFYKDFGFDGAISEHKESMSYVAQLADGIRLLALNCDGDCKDFKGLWDNQMKWALEQIEDAHRTGNYIFAMTHYPLLPFSPIMNLISDSHLTDWEKRANQFADAGLDLIFTGHMHAQAVTEYVTENGNKITDVQTGCFVGCPCAYRKVTIKDSTADIKSYTINDFDYDKQGKSASEYFQWRFDRMIDYKMEEILPKSAMKILNKLTVKKICIFLWFNPDKSIQNILAKDLGIELVRNIFIGNEPYVKGTAVYEAFEKLINRLSLIIHIAEKKAGKKNKVLSDIKSFLLCTIGDEKQRDWDLTLDINRKSF
;
A
#
# COMPACT_ATOMS: atom_id res chain seq x y z
N MET A 1 15.97 -25.78 -12.61
CA MET A 1 16.73 -24.62 -12.13
C MET A 1 17.84 -25.13 -11.22
N LEU A 2 19.06 -24.72 -11.41
CA LEU A 2 20.12 -24.99 -10.44
C LEU A 2 19.79 -24.18 -9.16
N PRO A 3 19.94 -24.77 -7.96
CA PRO A 3 19.71 -24.04 -6.73
C PRO A 3 20.73 -22.89 -6.63
N VAL A 4 20.25 -21.67 -6.67
CA VAL A 4 21.09 -20.50 -6.40
C VAL A 4 21.44 -20.54 -4.90
N LYS A 5 22.73 -20.50 -4.57
CA LYS A 5 23.18 -20.42 -3.18
C LYS A 5 22.69 -19.09 -2.60
N ALA A 6 21.83 -19.15 -1.60
CA ALA A 6 21.42 -17.96 -0.87
C ALA A 6 22.61 -17.38 -0.08
N MET A 7 22.72 -16.05 -0.05
CA MET A 7 23.68 -15.36 0.79
C MET A 7 23.27 -15.53 2.25
N PRO A 8 24.18 -15.93 3.15
CA PRO A 8 23.90 -15.94 4.58
C PRO A 8 23.53 -14.54 5.10
N ARG A 9 22.65 -14.48 6.10
CA ARG A 9 22.15 -13.20 6.63
C ARG A 9 23.27 -12.34 7.23
N ASP A 10 24.22 -12.93 7.89
CA ASP A 10 25.38 -12.28 8.49
C ASP A 10 26.34 -11.65 7.48
N GLU A 11 26.34 -12.16 6.23
CA GLU A 11 27.12 -11.57 5.13
C GLU A 11 26.43 -10.35 4.48
N LEU A 12 25.12 -10.15 4.67
CA LEU A 12 24.36 -9.09 4.01
C LEU A 12 24.86 -7.69 4.37
N ARG A 13 25.22 -7.45 5.63
CA ARG A 13 25.74 -6.14 6.07
C ARG A 13 27.02 -5.75 5.33
N ASP A 14 27.95 -6.69 5.19
CA ASP A 14 29.23 -6.42 4.51
C ASP A 14 29.04 -6.30 2.99
N PHE A 15 28.11 -7.05 2.42
CA PHE A 15 27.77 -6.94 1.00
C PHE A 15 27.15 -5.57 0.65
N TYR A 16 26.30 -5.05 1.54
CA TYR A 16 25.63 -3.76 1.36
C TYR A 16 26.31 -2.60 2.09
N LYS A 17 27.55 -2.76 2.58
CA LYS A 17 28.21 -1.74 3.38
C LYS A 17 28.23 -0.36 2.72
N ASP A 18 28.56 -0.29 1.43
CA ASP A 18 28.66 0.94 0.66
C ASP A 18 27.28 1.58 0.34
N PHE A 19 26.18 0.89 0.67
CA PHE A 19 24.80 1.31 0.44
C PHE A 19 24.09 1.80 1.70
N GLY A 20 24.84 2.33 2.65
CA GLY A 20 24.27 2.96 3.84
C GLY A 20 24.94 2.57 5.17
N PHE A 21 25.47 1.36 5.30
CA PHE A 21 26.06 0.91 6.58
C PHE A 21 27.37 1.63 6.91
N ASP A 22 28.23 1.98 5.95
CA ASP A 22 29.47 2.71 6.21
C ASP A 22 29.22 4.14 6.69
N GLY A 23 28.08 4.73 6.38
CA GLY A 23 27.65 6.04 6.86
C GLY A 23 26.74 5.99 8.08
N ALA A 24 26.53 4.82 8.67
CA ALA A 24 25.65 4.64 9.82
C ALA A 24 26.26 5.28 11.08
N ILE A 25 25.48 6.14 11.74
CA ILE A 25 25.84 6.74 13.03
C ILE A 25 25.39 5.91 14.23
N SER A 26 24.46 4.99 14.02
CA SER A 26 23.96 4.01 14.98
C SER A 26 23.44 2.78 14.26
N GLU A 27 23.66 1.59 14.80
CA GLU A 27 23.21 0.32 14.22
C GLU A 27 22.57 -0.58 15.28
N HIS A 28 21.45 -1.21 14.92
CA HIS A 28 20.91 -2.38 15.62
C HIS A 28 21.41 -3.64 14.89
N LYS A 29 22.55 -4.15 15.31
CA LYS A 29 23.31 -5.21 14.59
C LYS A 29 22.49 -6.48 14.34
N GLU A 30 21.67 -6.88 15.30
CA GLU A 30 20.87 -8.10 15.21
C GLU A 30 19.83 -8.02 14.07
N SER A 31 19.15 -6.88 13.91
CA SER A 31 18.17 -6.68 12.81
C SER A 31 18.79 -6.10 11.55
N MET A 32 20.05 -5.63 11.59
CA MET A 32 20.67 -4.84 10.51
C MET A 32 19.91 -3.55 10.21
N SER A 33 19.26 -2.97 11.19
CA SER A 33 18.69 -1.61 11.08
C SER A 33 19.75 -0.58 11.45
N TYR A 34 19.66 0.61 10.85
CA TYR A 34 20.65 1.64 11.11
C TYR A 34 20.05 3.05 11.02
N VAL A 35 20.77 4.03 11.55
CA VAL A 35 20.51 5.44 11.37
C VAL A 35 21.65 6.06 10.57
N ALA A 36 21.31 6.84 9.54
CA ALA A 36 22.27 7.59 8.76
C ALA A 36 21.99 9.10 8.88
N GLN A 37 23.06 9.90 8.96
CA GLN A 37 22.98 11.34 8.81
C GLN A 37 23.03 11.68 7.32
N LEU A 38 21.90 12.10 6.73
CA LEU A 38 21.80 12.39 5.30
C LEU A 38 22.32 13.81 4.96
N ALA A 39 22.07 14.75 5.86
CA ALA A 39 22.50 16.14 5.78
C ALA A 39 22.45 16.76 7.17
N ASP A 40 22.96 17.99 7.30
CA ASP A 40 22.86 18.74 8.57
C ASP A 40 21.38 18.88 8.99
N GLY A 41 21.09 18.38 10.19
CA GLY A 41 19.74 18.40 10.76
C GLY A 41 18.76 17.39 10.15
N ILE A 42 19.19 16.41 9.35
CA ILE A 42 18.31 15.41 8.72
C ILE A 42 18.90 14.01 8.88
N ARG A 43 18.14 13.12 9.51
CA ARG A 43 18.47 11.70 9.72
C ARG A 43 17.47 10.77 9.05
N LEU A 44 17.97 9.62 8.60
CA LEU A 44 17.18 8.48 8.12
C LEU A 44 17.27 7.33 9.11
N LEU A 45 16.12 6.82 9.53
CA LEU A 45 16.00 5.57 10.27
C LEU A 45 15.64 4.44 9.28
N ALA A 46 16.62 3.63 8.91
CA ALA A 46 16.43 2.48 8.03
C ALA A 46 16.11 1.23 8.84
N LEU A 47 14.90 0.70 8.68
CA LEU A 47 14.39 -0.42 9.46
C LEU A 47 14.31 -1.68 8.60
N ASN A 48 14.99 -2.73 9.03
CA ASN A 48 14.81 -4.06 8.48
C ASN A 48 13.62 -4.74 9.17
N CYS A 49 12.62 -5.14 8.40
CA CYS A 49 11.37 -5.71 8.88
C CYS A 49 11.17 -7.18 8.51
N ASP A 50 12.22 -7.90 8.12
CA ASP A 50 12.14 -9.31 7.73
C ASP A 50 12.12 -10.29 8.92
N GLY A 51 12.20 -9.77 10.13
CA GLY A 51 12.16 -10.56 11.35
C GLY A 51 13.21 -11.68 11.36
N ASP A 52 12.78 -12.90 11.70
CA ASP A 52 13.61 -14.11 11.67
C ASP A 52 13.63 -14.82 10.31
N CYS A 53 13.08 -14.19 9.28
CA CYS A 53 13.03 -14.66 7.88
C CYS A 53 12.12 -15.87 7.62
N LYS A 54 11.34 -16.36 8.59
CA LYS A 54 10.49 -17.54 8.38
C LYS A 54 9.01 -17.22 8.43
N ASP A 55 8.53 -16.75 9.57
CA ASP A 55 7.10 -16.58 9.79
C ASP A 55 6.74 -15.20 10.37
N PHE A 56 7.74 -14.40 10.75
CA PHE A 56 7.54 -13.09 11.35
C PHE A 56 7.97 -11.98 10.40
N LYS A 57 7.04 -11.12 10.05
CA LYS A 57 7.24 -9.92 9.23
C LYS A 57 6.87 -8.72 10.07
N GLY A 58 7.89 -8.16 10.71
CA GLY A 58 7.68 -7.07 11.64
C GLY A 58 8.97 -6.62 12.30
N LEU A 59 8.81 -5.81 13.30
CA LEU A 59 9.92 -5.25 14.08
C LEU A 59 9.98 -5.93 15.45
N TRP A 60 11.14 -6.47 15.81
CA TRP A 60 11.35 -7.05 17.14
C TRP A 60 11.20 -6.02 18.24
N ASP A 61 10.84 -6.43 19.43
CA ASP A 61 10.63 -5.48 20.53
C ASP A 61 11.93 -4.79 20.96
N ASN A 62 13.09 -5.47 20.91
CA ASN A 62 14.39 -4.85 21.18
C ASN A 62 14.81 -3.87 20.06
N GLN A 63 14.49 -4.19 18.80
CA GLN A 63 14.69 -3.30 17.66
C GLN A 63 13.80 -2.05 17.78
N MET A 64 12.53 -2.22 18.16
CA MET A 64 11.62 -1.10 18.40
C MET A 64 12.14 -0.20 19.53
N LYS A 65 12.57 -0.78 20.65
CA LYS A 65 13.15 0.01 21.72
C LYS A 65 14.33 0.84 21.23
N TRP A 66 15.26 0.23 20.50
CA TRP A 66 16.38 0.95 19.90
C TRP A 66 15.91 2.05 18.93
N ALA A 67 14.94 1.77 18.07
CA ALA A 67 14.42 2.74 17.11
C ALA A 67 13.80 3.98 17.81
N LEU A 68 13.04 3.76 18.89
CA LEU A 68 12.47 4.85 19.68
C LEU A 68 13.57 5.70 20.36
N GLU A 69 14.63 5.07 20.89
CA GLU A 69 15.80 5.77 21.43
C GLU A 69 16.50 6.62 20.35
N GLN A 70 16.58 6.13 19.09
CA GLN A 70 17.15 6.91 17.98
C GLN A 70 16.27 8.11 17.59
N ILE A 71 14.95 7.98 17.62
CA ILE A 71 14.02 9.08 17.37
C ILE A 71 14.17 10.15 18.47
N GLU A 72 14.20 9.75 19.73
CA GLU A 72 14.41 10.65 20.86
C GLU A 72 15.77 11.38 20.76
N ASP A 73 16.85 10.66 20.44
CA ASP A 73 18.19 11.24 20.24
C ASP A 73 18.21 12.24 19.09
N ALA A 74 17.55 11.94 17.98
CA ALA A 74 17.46 12.86 16.87
C ALA A 74 16.78 14.18 17.28
N HIS A 75 15.65 14.10 17.98
CA HIS A 75 14.95 15.30 18.48
C HIS A 75 15.77 16.06 19.50
N ARG A 76 16.42 15.37 20.43
CA ARG A 76 17.28 15.99 21.45
C ARG A 76 18.48 16.71 20.86
N THR A 77 18.97 16.25 19.70
CA THR A 77 20.13 16.84 19.00
C THR A 77 19.73 17.79 17.85
N GLY A 78 18.44 18.19 17.76
CA GLY A 78 17.95 19.14 16.76
C GLY A 78 17.86 18.58 15.35
N ASN A 79 17.81 17.24 15.19
CA ASN A 79 17.64 16.62 13.88
C ASN A 79 16.19 16.25 13.63
N TYR A 80 15.72 16.50 12.43
CA TYR A 80 14.54 15.84 11.89
C TYR A 80 14.89 14.41 11.52
N ILE A 81 14.03 13.46 11.85
CA ILE A 81 14.20 12.05 11.51
C ILE A 81 12.95 11.51 10.83
N PHE A 82 13.14 10.81 9.73
CA PHE A 82 12.10 10.05 9.06
C PHE A 82 12.56 8.60 8.86
N ALA A 83 11.63 7.69 8.64
CA ALA A 83 11.96 6.27 8.51
C ALA A 83 11.78 5.74 7.08
N MET A 84 12.42 4.60 6.82
CA MET A 84 12.08 3.73 5.69
C MET A 84 12.07 2.26 6.14
N THR A 85 11.18 1.48 5.54
CA THR A 85 11.12 0.02 5.68
C THR A 85 10.51 -0.60 4.43
N HIS A 86 10.68 -1.92 4.22
CA HIS A 86 10.14 -2.59 3.03
C HIS A 86 8.62 -2.78 3.12
N TYR A 87 8.13 -3.37 4.22
CA TYR A 87 6.70 -3.59 4.41
C TYR A 87 5.99 -2.29 4.80
N PRO A 88 4.77 -2.03 4.26
CA PRO A 88 3.95 -0.93 4.72
C PRO A 88 3.73 -0.97 6.23
N LEU A 89 3.90 0.17 6.87
CA LEU A 89 3.51 0.33 8.27
C LEU A 89 1.99 0.36 8.38
N LEU A 90 1.34 1.10 7.47
CA LEU A 90 -0.11 1.29 7.49
C LEU A 90 -0.78 0.54 6.32
N PRO A 91 -1.92 -0.14 6.54
CA PRO A 91 -2.70 -0.69 5.45
C PRO A 91 -3.33 0.45 4.63
N PHE A 92 -2.92 0.63 3.37
CA PHE A 92 -3.44 1.69 2.50
C PHE A 92 -4.87 1.43 2.00
N SER A 93 -5.36 0.21 2.10
CA SER A 93 -6.72 -0.16 1.74
C SER A 93 -7.20 -1.32 2.62
N PRO A 94 -8.50 -1.38 2.98
CA PRO A 94 -9.08 -2.52 3.71
C PRO A 94 -8.88 -3.88 3.05
N ILE A 95 -8.65 -3.93 1.73
CA ILE A 95 -8.30 -5.16 1.00
C ILE A 95 -7.01 -5.80 1.53
N MET A 96 -6.09 -5.00 2.05
CA MET A 96 -4.82 -5.51 2.58
C MET A 96 -5.01 -6.42 3.77
N ASN A 97 -6.07 -6.24 4.56
CA ASN A 97 -6.41 -7.14 5.67
C ASN A 97 -6.83 -8.55 5.20
N LEU A 98 -7.11 -8.72 3.91
CA LEU A 98 -7.44 -10.02 3.29
C LEU A 98 -6.24 -10.67 2.62
N ILE A 99 -5.15 -9.93 2.44
CA ILE A 99 -3.92 -10.41 1.80
C ILE A 99 -2.90 -10.71 2.90
N SER A 100 -2.51 -11.96 3.01
CA SER A 100 -1.42 -12.33 3.91
C SER A 100 -0.14 -11.57 3.51
N ASP A 101 0.62 -11.15 4.50
CA ASP A 101 1.91 -10.49 4.29
C ASP A 101 1.85 -9.14 3.56
N SER A 102 0.76 -8.40 3.69
CA SER A 102 0.58 -7.13 2.98
C SER A 102 1.17 -5.92 3.72
N HIS A 103 1.35 -5.99 5.03
CA HIS A 103 1.85 -4.92 5.90
C HIS A 103 2.51 -5.52 7.16
N LEU A 104 3.12 -4.67 7.97
CA LEU A 104 3.78 -5.09 9.21
C LEU A 104 2.80 -5.78 10.18
N THR A 105 3.25 -6.85 10.81
CA THR A 105 2.55 -7.46 11.95
C THR A 105 2.44 -6.43 13.08
N ASP A 106 1.31 -6.41 13.79
CA ASP A 106 1.04 -5.44 14.87
C ASP A 106 1.17 -3.97 14.44
N TRP A 107 0.84 -3.67 13.18
CA TRP A 107 1.00 -2.36 12.57
C TRP A 107 0.43 -1.22 13.41
N GLU A 108 -0.75 -1.39 13.98
CA GLU A 108 -1.43 -0.37 14.79
C GLU A 108 -0.62 -0.02 16.06
N LYS A 109 -0.11 -1.06 16.76
CA LYS A 109 0.80 -0.89 17.91
C LYS A 109 2.06 -0.12 17.49
N ARG A 110 2.68 -0.49 16.36
CA ARG A 110 3.92 0.13 15.88
C ARG A 110 3.69 1.57 15.40
N ALA A 111 2.57 1.83 14.72
CA ALA A 111 2.18 3.17 14.31
C ALA A 111 1.98 4.11 15.51
N ASN A 112 1.28 3.64 16.56
CA ASN A 112 1.14 4.40 17.81
C ASN A 112 2.51 4.70 18.43
N GLN A 113 3.38 3.71 18.56
CA GLN A 113 4.70 3.89 19.15
C GLN A 113 5.55 4.92 18.38
N PHE A 114 5.58 4.84 17.05
CA PHE A 114 6.34 5.76 16.21
C PHE A 114 5.78 7.17 16.23
N ALA A 115 4.46 7.32 16.03
CA ALA A 115 3.83 8.64 16.02
C ALA A 115 3.95 9.34 17.38
N ASP A 116 3.76 8.62 18.48
CA ASP A 116 3.86 9.19 19.82
C ASP A 116 5.32 9.52 20.22
N ALA A 117 6.30 8.88 19.59
CA ALA A 117 7.71 9.26 19.69
C ALA A 117 8.09 10.47 18.82
N GLY A 118 7.18 10.94 17.95
CA GLY A 118 7.40 12.09 17.07
C GLY A 118 7.92 11.76 15.67
N LEU A 119 7.87 10.49 15.24
CA LEU A 119 8.10 10.11 13.84
C LEU A 119 6.82 10.38 13.05
N ASP A 120 6.88 11.31 12.11
CA ASP A 120 5.71 11.75 11.32
C ASP A 120 5.70 11.24 9.87
N LEU A 121 6.82 10.70 9.38
CA LEU A 121 6.97 10.26 8.00
C LEU A 121 7.74 8.93 7.91
N ILE A 122 7.18 7.99 7.17
CA ILE A 122 7.83 6.73 6.81
C ILE A 122 7.62 6.42 5.33
N PHE A 123 8.67 5.96 4.65
CA PHE A 123 8.62 5.48 3.27
C PHE A 123 8.60 3.95 3.24
N THR A 124 7.70 3.40 2.43
CA THR A 124 7.50 1.95 2.34
C THR A 124 7.35 1.46 0.89
N GLY A 125 7.29 0.14 0.70
CA GLY A 125 7.18 -0.51 -0.60
C GLY A 125 6.34 -1.79 -0.56
N HIS A 126 6.91 -2.93 -0.94
CA HIS A 126 6.37 -4.29 -0.88
C HIS A 126 5.16 -4.55 -1.78
N MET A 127 4.06 -3.85 -1.60
CA MET A 127 2.83 -4.08 -2.37
C MET A 127 2.89 -3.55 -3.80
N HIS A 128 3.96 -2.84 -4.16
CA HIS A 128 4.12 -2.21 -5.47
C HIS A 128 3.00 -1.23 -5.81
N ALA A 129 2.36 -0.66 -4.79
CA ALA A 129 1.29 0.30 -4.92
C ALA A 129 1.78 1.73 -4.68
N GLN A 130 1.15 2.68 -5.33
CA GLN A 130 1.38 4.10 -5.14
C GLN A 130 0.29 4.61 -4.19
N ALA A 131 0.63 4.80 -2.92
CA ALA A 131 -0.35 5.16 -1.90
C ALA A 131 0.23 6.06 -0.82
N VAL A 132 -0.61 6.89 -0.22
CA VAL A 132 -0.29 7.72 0.95
C VAL A 132 -1.35 7.52 2.01
N THR A 133 -0.97 6.99 3.16
CA THR A 133 -1.89 6.68 4.25
C THR A 133 -1.50 7.47 5.49
N GLU A 134 -2.47 8.09 6.16
CA GLU A 134 -2.26 8.80 7.41
C GLU A 134 -2.95 8.05 8.57
N TYR A 135 -2.27 8.01 9.70
CA TYR A 135 -2.79 7.48 10.95
C TYR A 135 -2.62 8.51 12.06
N VAL A 136 -3.66 8.70 12.86
CA VAL A 136 -3.66 9.61 14.01
C VAL A 136 -3.89 8.79 15.26
N THR A 137 -2.98 8.92 16.24
CA THR A 137 -3.08 8.22 17.52
C THR A 137 -4.16 8.84 18.42
N GLU A 138 -4.52 8.15 19.48
CA GLU A 138 -5.42 8.70 20.51
C GLU A 138 -4.85 9.98 21.17
N ASN A 139 -3.52 10.14 21.18
CA ASN A 139 -2.84 11.33 21.68
C ASN A 139 -2.83 12.50 20.68
N GLY A 140 -3.38 12.30 19.46
CA GLY A 140 -3.44 13.32 18.41
C GLY A 140 -2.14 13.42 17.58
N ASN A 141 -1.15 12.56 17.81
CA ASN A 141 0.07 12.50 16.99
C ASN A 141 -0.21 11.78 15.67
N LYS A 142 0.43 12.26 14.60
CA LYS A 142 0.19 11.76 13.24
C LYS A 142 1.44 11.13 12.65
N ILE A 143 1.27 10.01 11.93
CA ILE A 143 2.29 9.43 11.06
C ILE A 143 1.72 9.22 9.66
N THR A 144 2.53 9.54 8.65
CA THR A 144 2.21 9.35 7.24
C THR A 144 3.09 8.27 6.65
N ASP A 145 2.49 7.22 6.11
CA ASP A 145 3.14 6.16 5.34
C ASP A 145 3.03 6.49 3.86
N VAL A 146 4.18 6.66 3.21
CA VAL A 146 4.30 6.97 1.78
C VAL A 146 4.82 5.74 1.06
N GLN A 147 3.90 4.93 0.59
CA GLN A 147 4.23 3.75 -0.19
C GLN A 147 4.49 4.12 -1.64
N THR A 148 5.56 3.56 -2.20
CA THR A 148 5.95 3.81 -3.59
C THR A 148 5.81 2.54 -4.41
N GLY A 149 5.29 2.67 -5.63
CA GLY A 149 5.25 1.61 -6.63
C GLY A 149 6.64 1.10 -7.00
N CYS A 150 6.73 0.17 -7.93
CA CYS A 150 8.01 -0.41 -8.33
C CYS A 150 8.32 -0.15 -9.81
N PHE A 151 9.62 -0.24 -10.17
CA PHE A 151 10.09 -0.03 -11.55
C PHE A 151 9.66 -1.12 -12.54
N VAL A 152 9.22 -2.26 -12.07
CA VAL A 152 8.82 -3.40 -12.93
C VAL A 152 7.31 -3.63 -12.94
N GLY A 153 6.55 -2.79 -12.26
CA GLY A 153 5.10 -2.86 -12.14
C GLY A 153 4.39 -1.60 -12.65
N CYS A 154 3.08 -1.67 -12.78
CA CYS A 154 2.23 -0.51 -13.01
C CYS A 154 2.07 0.27 -11.69
N PRO A 155 2.29 1.59 -11.68
CA PRO A 155 2.54 2.52 -12.78
C PRO A 155 4.02 2.75 -13.14
N CYS A 156 4.96 1.96 -12.65
CA CYS A 156 6.40 2.13 -12.84
C CYS A 156 6.91 3.46 -12.25
N ALA A 157 6.48 3.73 -11.02
CA ALA A 157 6.70 5.01 -10.37
C ALA A 157 7.96 5.03 -9.48
N TYR A 158 8.52 6.23 -9.34
CA TYR A 158 9.49 6.58 -8.31
C TYR A 158 9.17 7.97 -7.75
N ARG A 159 9.71 8.27 -6.57
CA ARG A 159 9.49 9.56 -5.90
C ARG A 159 10.78 10.32 -5.70
N LYS A 160 10.70 11.63 -5.86
CA LYS A 160 11.73 12.58 -5.43
C LYS A 160 11.22 13.32 -4.20
N VAL A 161 11.98 13.25 -3.12
CA VAL A 161 11.66 13.92 -1.86
C VAL A 161 12.61 15.10 -1.68
N THR A 162 12.05 16.27 -1.40
CA THR A 162 12.82 17.47 -1.07
C THR A 162 12.41 17.93 0.32
N ILE A 163 13.32 17.83 1.28
CA ILE A 163 13.11 18.32 2.64
C ILE A 163 13.75 19.72 2.74
N LYS A 164 12.93 20.71 3.04
CA LYS A 164 13.39 22.10 3.19
C LYS A 164 12.59 22.76 4.31
N ASP A 165 13.32 23.47 5.17
CA ASP A 165 12.73 24.15 6.33
C ASP A 165 11.87 23.19 7.18
N SER A 166 10.58 23.39 7.26
CA SER A 166 9.61 22.55 7.96
C SER A 166 8.70 21.77 7.01
N THR A 167 9.12 21.54 5.76
CA THR A 167 8.30 20.84 4.78
C THR A 167 9.05 19.68 4.10
N ALA A 168 8.32 18.61 3.78
CA ALA A 168 8.74 17.56 2.87
C ALA A 168 7.86 17.63 1.62
N ASP A 169 8.44 18.03 0.48
CA ASP A 169 7.77 18.04 -0.82
C ASP A 169 8.09 16.72 -1.55
N ILE A 170 7.05 15.93 -1.82
CA ILE A 170 7.14 14.59 -2.40
C ILE A 170 6.51 14.63 -3.78
N LYS A 171 7.34 14.41 -4.81
CA LYS A 171 6.93 14.41 -6.21
C LYS A 171 7.12 13.04 -6.82
N SER A 172 6.11 12.55 -7.50
CA SER A 172 6.10 11.25 -8.16
C SER A 172 6.36 11.38 -9.65
N TYR A 173 7.10 10.44 -10.19
CA TYR A 173 7.46 10.35 -11.59
C TYR A 173 7.29 8.92 -12.06
N THR A 174 7.08 8.73 -13.37
CA THR A 174 7.04 7.43 -14.02
C THR A 174 8.18 7.26 -15.00
N ILE A 175 8.62 6.03 -15.21
CA ILE A 175 9.52 5.70 -16.30
C ILE A 175 8.71 5.68 -17.60
N ASN A 176 9.08 6.56 -18.53
CA ASN A 176 8.35 6.76 -19.78
C ASN A 176 8.81 5.82 -20.90
N ASP A 177 10.04 5.31 -20.81
CA ASP A 177 10.58 4.36 -21.77
C ASP A 177 11.70 3.51 -21.17
N PHE A 178 11.97 2.33 -21.75
CA PHE A 178 13.02 1.40 -21.36
C PHE A 178 13.35 0.46 -22.52
N ASP A 179 14.59 -0.05 -22.53
CA ASP A 179 15.08 -0.94 -23.57
C ASP A 179 14.63 -2.39 -23.33
N TYR A 180 13.44 -2.73 -23.83
CA TYR A 180 12.86 -4.05 -23.80
C TYR A 180 11.76 -4.17 -24.87
N ASP A 181 11.45 -5.38 -25.32
CA ASP A 181 10.32 -5.61 -26.22
C ASP A 181 8.98 -5.33 -25.54
N LYS A 182 8.41 -4.19 -25.84
CA LYS A 182 7.10 -3.74 -25.35
C LYS A 182 5.93 -4.23 -26.22
N GLN A 183 6.19 -5.10 -27.21
CA GLN A 183 5.18 -5.65 -28.13
C GLN A 183 4.35 -4.55 -28.81
N GLY A 184 5.00 -3.51 -29.27
CA GLY A 184 4.39 -2.36 -29.95
C GLY A 184 3.62 -1.40 -29.06
N LYS A 185 3.70 -1.56 -27.71
CA LYS A 185 3.04 -0.69 -26.74
C LYS A 185 3.99 0.40 -26.24
N SER A 186 3.46 1.52 -25.77
CA SER A 186 4.20 2.45 -24.93
C SER A 186 4.56 1.78 -23.59
N ALA A 187 5.50 2.37 -22.83
CA ALA A 187 5.89 1.85 -21.52
C ALA A 187 4.68 1.74 -20.57
N SER A 188 3.85 2.78 -20.51
CA SER A 188 2.65 2.82 -19.67
C SER A 188 1.66 1.70 -20.05
N GLU A 189 1.32 1.60 -21.34
CA GLU A 189 0.41 0.55 -21.83
C GLU A 189 0.97 -0.86 -21.60
N TYR A 190 2.30 -1.05 -21.71
CA TYR A 190 2.93 -2.33 -21.45
C TYR A 190 2.81 -2.74 -19.98
N PHE A 191 3.09 -1.83 -19.03
CA PHE A 191 2.95 -2.10 -17.61
C PHE A 191 1.49 -2.31 -17.20
N GLN A 192 0.57 -1.52 -17.74
CA GLN A 192 -0.86 -1.71 -17.52
C GLN A 192 -1.32 -3.10 -18.00
N TRP A 193 -0.97 -3.47 -19.22
CA TRP A 193 -1.30 -4.78 -19.79
C TRP A 193 -0.72 -5.94 -18.95
N ARG A 194 0.52 -5.80 -18.47
CA ARG A 194 1.12 -6.81 -17.58
C ARG A 194 0.38 -6.93 -16.26
N PHE A 195 0.01 -5.80 -15.67
CA PHE A 195 -0.75 -5.76 -14.42
C PHE A 195 -2.11 -6.44 -14.59
N ASP A 196 -2.85 -6.08 -15.60
CA ASP A 196 -4.17 -6.64 -15.89
C ASP A 196 -4.11 -8.16 -16.06
N ARG A 197 -3.10 -8.65 -16.78
CA ARG A 197 -2.86 -10.10 -16.92
C ARG A 197 -2.48 -10.78 -15.61
N MET A 198 -1.73 -10.12 -14.76
CA MET A 198 -1.37 -10.67 -13.45
C MET A 198 -2.63 -10.82 -12.58
N ILE A 199 -3.50 -9.83 -12.55
CA ILE A 199 -4.75 -9.89 -11.79
C ILE A 199 -5.67 -10.98 -12.38
N ASP A 200 -5.80 -11.05 -13.70
CA ASP A 200 -6.60 -12.07 -14.36
C ASP A 200 -6.11 -13.50 -14.02
N TYR A 201 -4.80 -13.72 -14.08
CA TYR A 201 -4.18 -14.98 -13.66
C TYR A 201 -4.45 -15.29 -12.17
N LYS A 202 -4.32 -14.31 -11.28
CA LYS A 202 -4.62 -14.49 -9.84
C LYS A 202 -6.09 -14.82 -9.60
N MET A 203 -7.00 -14.23 -10.34
CA MET A 203 -8.42 -14.58 -10.29
C MET A 203 -8.65 -16.04 -10.72
N GLU A 204 -7.95 -16.53 -11.76
CA GLU A 204 -8.01 -17.92 -12.23
C GLU A 204 -7.45 -18.92 -11.21
N GLU A 205 -6.43 -18.52 -10.42
CA GLU A 205 -5.90 -19.37 -9.34
C GLU A 205 -6.88 -19.48 -8.15
N ILE A 206 -7.57 -18.41 -7.81
CA ILE A 206 -8.42 -18.33 -6.61
C ILE A 206 -9.83 -18.85 -6.89
N LEU A 207 -10.38 -18.59 -8.07
CA LEU A 207 -11.76 -18.88 -8.40
C LEU A 207 -11.93 -20.24 -9.11
N PRO A 208 -12.98 -20.98 -8.82
CA PRO A 208 -13.32 -22.18 -9.58
C PRO A 208 -13.52 -21.86 -11.07
N LYS A 209 -13.13 -22.78 -11.97
CA LYS A 209 -13.28 -22.63 -13.43
C LYS A 209 -14.72 -22.29 -13.86
N SER A 210 -15.74 -22.79 -13.13
CA SER A 210 -17.15 -22.48 -13.37
C SER A 210 -17.46 -21.02 -13.09
N ALA A 211 -16.92 -20.45 -12.01
CA ALA A 211 -17.09 -19.04 -11.67
C ALA A 211 -16.41 -18.13 -12.70
N MET A 212 -15.17 -18.45 -13.11
CA MET A 212 -14.48 -17.75 -14.17
C MET A 212 -15.24 -17.74 -15.50
N LYS A 213 -15.84 -18.89 -15.87
CA LYS A 213 -16.65 -18.98 -17.08
C LYS A 213 -17.88 -18.06 -17.04
N ILE A 214 -18.45 -17.85 -15.86
CA ILE A 214 -19.57 -16.91 -15.65
C ILE A 214 -19.06 -15.48 -15.73
N LEU A 215 -18.01 -15.15 -14.97
CA LEU A 215 -17.43 -13.79 -14.91
C LEU A 215 -17.00 -13.27 -16.28
N ASN A 216 -16.41 -14.14 -17.12
CA ASN A 216 -16.00 -13.80 -18.48
C ASN A 216 -17.18 -13.41 -19.44
N LYS A 217 -18.44 -13.62 -19.02
CA LYS A 217 -19.65 -13.32 -19.78
C LYS A 217 -20.63 -12.39 -19.05
N LEU A 218 -20.33 -12.07 -17.80
CA LEU A 218 -21.22 -11.31 -16.96
C LEU A 218 -20.94 -9.81 -17.15
N THR A 219 -21.92 -9.09 -17.70
CA THR A 219 -21.82 -7.64 -17.81
C THR A 219 -22.35 -6.96 -16.55
N VAL A 220 -21.92 -5.71 -16.31
CA VAL A 220 -22.43 -4.87 -15.23
C VAL A 220 -23.95 -4.81 -15.25
N LYS A 221 -24.57 -4.66 -16.44
CA LYS A 221 -26.04 -4.70 -16.60
C LYS A 221 -26.67 -5.96 -16.02
N LYS A 222 -26.11 -7.13 -16.32
CA LYS A 222 -26.68 -8.40 -15.84
C LYS A 222 -26.64 -8.51 -14.31
N ILE A 223 -25.54 -8.04 -13.68
CA ILE A 223 -25.45 -8.00 -12.22
C ILE A 223 -26.49 -7.05 -11.64
N CYS A 224 -26.59 -5.84 -12.17
CA CYS A 224 -27.49 -4.82 -11.69
C CYS A 224 -28.96 -5.26 -11.82
N ILE A 225 -29.34 -5.88 -12.95
CA ILE A 225 -30.70 -6.40 -13.16
C ILE A 225 -31.00 -7.52 -12.15
N PHE A 226 -30.06 -8.43 -11.89
CA PHE A 226 -30.21 -9.46 -10.86
C PHE A 226 -30.47 -8.89 -9.46
N LEU A 227 -29.95 -7.68 -9.19
CA LEU A 227 -30.15 -6.91 -7.96
C LEU A 227 -31.28 -5.86 -8.08
N TRP A 228 -32.14 -5.99 -9.08
CA TRP A 228 -33.35 -5.18 -9.31
C TRP A 228 -33.11 -3.68 -9.53
N PHE A 229 -32.05 -3.34 -10.26
CA PHE A 229 -31.87 -1.98 -10.75
C PHE A 229 -31.16 -1.96 -12.11
N ASN A 230 -31.26 -0.83 -12.82
CA ASN A 230 -30.53 -0.61 -14.08
C ASN A 230 -29.35 0.34 -13.83
N PRO A 231 -28.12 -0.02 -14.27
CA PRO A 231 -27.00 0.90 -14.25
C PRO A 231 -27.11 1.93 -15.37
N ASP A 232 -26.30 2.99 -15.28
CA ASP A 232 -26.16 3.96 -16.38
C ASP A 232 -25.76 3.28 -17.69
N LYS A 233 -26.22 3.86 -18.81
CA LYS A 233 -25.97 3.30 -20.15
C LYS A 233 -24.49 3.18 -20.49
N SER A 234 -23.65 4.09 -19.98
CA SER A 234 -22.22 4.13 -20.25
C SER A 234 -21.46 2.90 -19.75
N ILE A 235 -21.93 2.25 -18.68
CA ILE A 235 -21.25 1.10 -18.05
C ILE A 235 -21.96 -0.24 -18.28
N GLN A 236 -23.12 -0.26 -18.92
CA GLN A 236 -23.97 -1.46 -19.05
C GLN A 236 -23.27 -2.65 -19.70
N ASN A 237 -22.46 -2.37 -20.73
CA ASN A 237 -21.82 -3.39 -21.56
C ASN A 237 -20.41 -3.78 -21.08
N ILE A 238 -19.88 -3.12 -20.05
CA ILE A 238 -18.58 -3.47 -19.45
C ILE A 238 -18.70 -4.86 -18.83
N LEU A 239 -17.73 -5.72 -19.08
CA LEU A 239 -17.65 -7.00 -18.37
C LEU A 239 -17.32 -6.75 -16.92
N ALA A 240 -17.99 -7.43 -16.02
CA ALA A 240 -17.77 -7.29 -14.58
C ALA A 240 -16.34 -7.63 -14.18
N LYS A 241 -15.73 -8.61 -14.88
CA LYS A 241 -14.32 -8.96 -14.68
C LYS A 241 -13.40 -7.80 -15.04
N ASP A 242 -13.61 -7.18 -16.20
CA ASP A 242 -12.74 -6.10 -16.67
C ASP A 242 -12.85 -4.87 -15.77
N LEU A 243 -14.07 -4.52 -15.33
CA LEU A 243 -14.27 -3.47 -14.33
C LEU A 243 -13.57 -3.81 -13.00
N GLY A 244 -13.65 -5.06 -12.54
CA GLY A 244 -12.98 -5.51 -11.33
C GLY A 244 -11.45 -5.38 -11.43
N ILE A 245 -10.86 -5.77 -12.57
CA ILE A 245 -9.43 -5.60 -12.83
C ILE A 245 -9.04 -4.12 -12.82
N GLU A 246 -9.85 -3.28 -13.48
CA GLU A 246 -9.63 -1.84 -13.51
C GLU A 246 -9.66 -1.20 -12.11
N LEU A 247 -10.65 -1.57 -11.29
CA LEU A 247 -10.76 -1.07 -9.92
C LEU A 247 -9.54 -1.45 -9.07
N VAL A 248 -9.11 -2.70 -9.14
CA VAL A 248 -7.90 -3.15 -8.43
C VAL A 248 -6.68 -2.39 -8.95
N ARG A 249 -6.53 -2.23 -10.26
CA ARG A 249 -5.43 -1.46 -10.84
C ARG A 249 -5.43 -0.02 -10.35
N ASN A 250 -6.60 0.64 -10.30
CA ASN A 250 -6.72 2.03 -9.86
C ASN A 250 -6.19 2.21 -8.42
N ILE A 251 -6.51 1.29 -7.50
CA ILE A 251 -5.97 1.28 -6.15
C ILE A 251 -4.44 1.19 -6.16
N PHE A 252 -3.87 0.31 -7.00
CA PHE A 252 -2.43 0.11 -7.05
C PHE A 252 -1.67 1.27 -7.70
N ILE A 253 -2.30 1.97 -8.64
CA ILE A 253 -1.70 3.15 -9.27
C ILE A 253 -1.96 4.45 -8.48
N GLY A 254 -2.76 4.40 -7.41
CA GLY A 254 -3.12 5.59 -6.61
C GLY A 254 -3.91 6.61 -7.44
N ASN A 255 -4.86 6.14 -8.23
CA ASN A 255 -5.74 6.98 -9.03
C ASN A 255 -7.12 6.33 -9.14
N GLU A 256 -7.96 6.60 -8.16
CA GLU A 256 -9.31 6.07 -8.05
C GLU A 256 -10.34 7.10 -8.57
N PRO A 257 -10.64 7.09 -9.89
CA PRO A 257 -11.43 8.15 -10.51
C PRO A 257 -12.93 8.06 -10.24
N TYR A 258 -13.39 6.97 -9.63
CA TYR A 258 -14.82 6.71 -9.47
C TYR A 258 -15.37 7.28 -8.17
N VAL A 259 -15.37 8.61 -8.08
CA VAL A 259 -15.92 9.37 -6.96
C VAL A 259 -17.43 9.54 -7.07
N LYS A 260 -18.06 10.01 -6.01
CA LYS A 260 -19.50 10.29 -5.96
C LYS A 260 -19.98 11.13 -7.15
N GLY A 261 -21.03 10.67 -7.80
CA GLY A 261 -21.57 11.27 -9.02
C GLY A 261 -21.11 10.60 -10.31
N THR A 262 -20.13 9.70 -10.28
CA THR A 262 -19.76 8.89 -11.46
C THR A 262 -20.69 7.67 -11.60
N ALA A 263 -20.92 7.23 -12.84
CA ALA A 263 -21.80 6.09 -13.13
C ALA A 263 -21.37 4.79 -12.41
N VAL A 264 -20.07 4.57 -12.26
CA VAL A 264 -19.53 3.42 -11.53
C VAL A 264 -19.82 3.54 -10.04
N TYR A 265 -19.54 4.71 -9.43
CA TYR A 265 -19.84 4.95 -8.02
C TYR A 265 -21.31 4.70 -7.70
N GLU A 266 -22.22 5.31 -8.46
CA GLU A 266 -23.66 5.17 -8.26
C GLU A 266 -24.15 3.72 -8.41
N ALA A 267 -23.57 2.97 -9.35
CA ALA A 267 -23.87 1.56 -9.51
C ALA A 267 -23.36 0.73 -8.32
N PHE A 268 -22.14 1.00 -7.84
CA PHE A 268 -21.55 0.34 -6.67
C PHE A 268 -22.33 0.64 -5.39
N GLU A 269 -22.69 1.89 -5.15
CA GLU A 269 -23.46 2.26 -3.96
C GLU A 269 -24.81 1.51 -3.92
N LYS A 270 -25.53 1.44 -5.04
CA LYS A 270 -26.77 0.65 -5.16
C LYS A 270 -26.52 -0.84 -4.96
N LEU A 271 -25.47 -1.39 -5.55
CA LEU A 271 -25.06 -2.78 -5.41
C LEU A 271 -24.78 -3.12 -3.94
N ILE A 272 -23.98 -2.31 -3.26
CA ILE A 272 -23.64 -2.49 -1.84
C ILE A 272 -24.90 -2.44 -0.97
N ASN A 273 -25.78 -1.48 -1.20
CA ASN A 273 -27.01 -1.33 -0.45
C ASN A 273 -27.96 -2.55 -0.64
N ARG A 274 -28.04 -3.07 -1.87
CA ARG A 274 -28.86 -4.27 -2.16
C ARG A 274 -28.25 -5.54 -1.57
N LEU A 275 -26.95 -5.73 -1.71
CA LEU A 275 -26.23 -6.85 -1.10
C LEU A 275 -26.35 -6.82 0.42
N SER A 276 -26.18 -5.67 1.05
CA SER A 276 -26.31 -5.50 2.50
C SER A 276 -27.71 -5.89 3.00
N LEU A 277 -28.76 -5.55 2.24
CA LEU A 277 -30.13 -5.95 2.57
C LEU A 277 -30.32 -7.48 2.48
N ILE A 278 -29.83 -8.09 1.39
CA ILE A 278 -29.91 -9.56 1.20
C ILE A 278 -29.16 -10.29 2.32
N ILE A 279 -27.96 -9.81 2.65
CA ILE A 279 -27.12 -10.34 3.73
C ILE A 279 -27.85 -10.23 5.08
N HIS A 280 -28.39 -9.07 5.42
CA HIS A 280 -29.12 -8.86 6.65
C HIS A 280 -30.31 -9.81 6.80
N ILE A 281 -31.06 -10.02 5.72
CA ILE A 281 -32.19 -10.98 5.72
C ILE A 281 -31.67 -12.41 5.92
N ALA A 282 -30.58 -12.81 5.27
CA ALA A 282 -29.98 -14.12 5.40
C ALA A 282 -29.45 -14.38 6.82
N GLU A 283 -28.78 -13.42 7.43
CA GLU A 283 -28.27 -13.48 8.80
C GLU A 283 -29.37 -13.58 9.83
N LYS A 284 -30.45 -12.81 9.65
CA LYS A 284 -31.62 -12.87 10.50
C LYS A 284 -32.29 -14.26 10.45
N LYS A 285 -32.37 -14.88 9.27
CA LYS A 285 -32.90 -16.26 9.10
C LYS A 285 -31.98 -17.32 9.70
N ALA A 286 -30.66 -17.14 9.60
CA ALA A 286 -29.66 -18.09 10.09
C ALA A 286 -29.36 -17.94 11.58
N GLY A 287 -29.80 -16.87 12.24
CA GLY A 287 -29.51 -16.58 13.65
C GLY A 287 -28.02 -16.32 13.96
N LYS A 288 -27.20 -16.09 12.93
CA LYS A 288 -25.75 -15.84 13.06
C LYS A 288 -25.32 -14.66 12.19
N LYS A 289 -24.54 -13.75 12.77
CA LYS A 289 -23.80 -12.73 11.99
C LYS A 289 -22.59 -13.37 11.30
N ASN A 290 -22.44 -13.12 10.02
CA ASN A 290 -21.28 -13.58 9.26
C ASN A 290 -20.29 -12.42 9.05
N LYS A 291 -19.16 -12.45 9.75
CA LYS A 291 -18.14 -11.40 9.70
C LYS A 291 -17.64 -11.15 8.27
N VAL A 292 -17.49 -12.21 7.46
CA VAL A 292 -17.03 -12.11 6.06
C VAL A 292 -17.98 -11.25 5.21
N LEU A 293 -19.27 -11.27 5.50
CA LEU A 293 -20.26 -10.51 4.73
C LEU A 293 -20.30 -9.02 5.15
N SER A 294 -19.97 -8.68 6.40
CA SER A 294 -19.81 -7.28 6.81
C SER A 294 -18.57 -6.66 6.19
N ASP A 295 -17.52 -7.46 6.01
CA ASP A 295 -16.25 -7.00 5.44
C ASP A 295 -16.36 -6.77 3.93
N ILE A 296 -17.24 -7.46 3.21
CA ILE A 296 -17.52 -7.23 1.78
C ILE A 296 -17.94 -5.77 1.51
N LYS A 297 -18.72 -5.17 2.39
CA LYS A 297 -19.14 -3.78 2.22
C LYS A 297 -17.93 -2.83 2.27
N SER A 298 -17.09 -2.98 3.28
CA SER A 298 -15.86 -2.18 3.41
C SER A 298 -14.92 -2.42 2.24
N PHE A 299 -14.77 -3.67 1.82
CA PHE A 299 -14.00 -4.05 0.65
C PHE A 299 -14.49 -3.38 -0.64
N LEU A 300 -15.78 -3.41 -0.91
CA LEU A 300 -16.34 -2.79 -2.12
C LEU A 300 -16.23 -1.27 -2.07
N LEU A 301 -16.42 -0.64 -0.91
CA LEU A 301 -16.32 0.81 -0.78
C LEU A 301 -14.89 1.32 -1.01
N CYS A 302 -13.87 0.60 -0.55
CA CYS A 302 -12.47 0.99 -0.75
C CYS A 302 -11.97 0.82 -2.19
N THR A 303 -12.74 0.17 -3.07
CA THR A 303 -12.34 -0.03 -4.48
C THR A 303 -12.88 1.04 -5.40
N ILE A 304 -13.73 1.97 -4.93
CA ILE A 304 -14.36 2.94 -5.83
C ILE A 304 -13.65 4.25 -5.83
N GLY A 305 -13.49 5.06 -5.08
CA GLY A 305 -12.82 6.33 -5.30
C GLY A 305 -12.36 7.02 -4.01
N ASP A 306 -11.26 7.70 -4.09
CA ASP A 306 -10.78 8.59 -3.05
C ASP A 306 -11.03 10.06 -3.45
N GLU A 307 -11.75 10.80 -2.61
CA GLU A 307 -11.97 12.24 -2.81
C GLU A 307 -10.66 13.07 -2.66
N LYS A 308 -9.65 12.52 -1.99
CA LYS A 308 -8.38 13.18 -1.73
C LYS A 308 -7.23 12.46 -2.45
N GLN A 309 -7.12 12.64 -3.75
CA GLN A 309 -6.03 12.07 -4.55
C GLN A 309 -4.66 12.66 -4.14
N ARG A 310 -4.08 12.12 -3.04
CA ARG A 310 -2.75 12.51 -2.53
C ARG A 310 -1.67 11.48 -2.78
N ASP A 311 -2.02 10.40 -3.46
CA ASP A 311 -1.14 9.24 -3.63
C ASP A 311 0.04 9.49 -4.58
N TRP A 312 -0.02 10.55 -5.37
CA TRP A 312 1.05 10.94 -6.28
C TRP A 312 1.96 12.01 -5.71
N ASP A 313 1.46 13.22 -5.61
CA ASP A 313 2.20 14.38 -5.17
C ASP A 313 1.61 14.93 -3.88
N LEU A 314 2.45 15.19 -2.91
CA LEU A 314 2.02 15.81 -1.66
C LEU A 314 3.13 16.65 -1.05
N THR A 315 2.72 17.63 -0.26
CA THR A 315 3.60 18.39 0.62
C THR A 315 3.14 18.19 2.06
N LEU A 316 4.05 17.78 2.91
CA LEU A 316 3.80 17.55 4.33
C LEU A 316 4.51 18.62 5.16
N ASP A 317 3.80 19.16 6.15
CA ASP A 317 4.44 19.86 7.23
C ASP A 317 5.12 18.84 8.13
N ILE A 318 6.43 18.96 8.29
CA ILE A 318 7.25 18.07 9.12
C ILE A 318 7.57 18.76 10.44
N ASN A 319 7.50 17.99 11.54
CA ASN A 319 7.80 18.47 12.87
C ASN A 319 9.31 18.68 13.06
N ARG A 320 9.88 19.64 12.34
CA ARG A 320 11.15 20.21 12.71
C ARG A 320 10.89 21.09 13.92
N LYS A 321 11.00 20.53 15.13
CA LYS A 321 11.06 21.38 16.32
C LYS A 321 12.27 22.28 16.16
N SER A 322 12.03 23.55 15.83
CA SER A 322 13.04 24.58 15.98
C SER A 322 13.37 24.65 17.47
N PHE A 323 14.53 24.17 17.84
CA PHE A 323 15.08 24.35 19.16
C PHE A 323 15.74 25.74 19.27
#